data_2b65bd613f11e19338212084a9d9475e
#
_entry.id   2b65bd613f11e19338212084a9d9475e
#
_cell.length_a   1.000
_cell.length_b   1.000
_cell.length_c   1.000
_cell.angle_alpha   90.00
_cell.angle_beta   90.00
_cell.angle_gamma   90.00
#
_symmetry.space_group_name_H-M   'P 1'
#
loop_
_entity.id
_entity.type
_entity.pdbx_description
1 polymer ?
#
loop_
_entity_poly.entity_id
_entity_poly.type
_entity_poly.pdbx_seq_one_letter_code
_entity_poly.pdbx_strand_id
1 'polypeptide(L)'
;MRMKVSNYIAKLLVQNGITDVFMITGGGAMHLDDGLGHEPGLHCVYNHHEQACAIAAESYARIHNRIAAVCVTTGPGGTNAITGVVGGWLDSIPMLVISGQVRYDVTARSTGLGIRAFGDQEYDICKSVEPMTKYCEMVIDPKRIRYAVEKALYLAQTGRPGPCWLDIPLNVQGATVETDELEGFDPSKENLTVIPSVTNEQADAIIEKIRQAKRPVLNAGNGIRIAGAFDVFRRVADKLGIPVVTGWNSIDLMEDEHLLYTGRAGNMGDRAGNFAVQNSDLLFSVGSRLSIRQVNYDWPAWAKHAFVIMNDIDAEELKKPSLHVEMPVWADAKDLLEKLESRLNEKLADGEVLFKGDEWRQVCEKWKKDYPVVQPKHYEQKSPANVYAFIKEESRRLNEGQITVVGNGSACVVGGHGYVIKKGQRFISNSAIASMGYDLPAAIGACVANKRYCKETGEKEQDIICVTGDGSIQMNLKELQTIIHHQYPIKIFLINNGGYHSIRQTQNNYFGKPLIGIGKDSGDLSFPDMAKLAPAYGFPFIRIDSNDALGEGIEKALSINGPVICEVMVDMDQKFEPKAASKPMPDGSMVSAPLEDLAPFLPEEELKSIMRWSEE
;
A
#
# COMPACT_ATOMS: atom_id res chain seq x y z
N MET A 1 21.86 -20.21 -29.09
CA MET A 1 20.81 -21.27 -29.03
C MET A 1 19.53 -20.73 -29.65
N ARG A 2 18.94 -21.49 -30.60
CA ARG A 2 17.72 -21.06 -31.31
C ARG A 2 16.47 -21.29 -30.46
N MET A 3 15.65 -20.23 -30.23
CA MET A 3 14.48 -20.30 -29.38
C MET A 3 13.37 -19.35 -29.84
N LYS A 4 12.09 -19.71 -29.60
CA LYS A 4 10.94 -18.83 -29.78
C LYS A 4 10.96 -17.70 -28.77
N VAL A 5 10.67 -16.47 -29.18
CA VAL A 5 10.75 -15.26 -28.32
C VAL A 5 9.91 -15.41 -27.05
N SER A 6 8.68 -15.90 -27.15
CA SER A 6 7.82 -16.09 -25.96
C SER A 6 8.42 -17.06 -24.94
N ASN A 7 9.05 -18.15 -25.38
CA ASN A 7 9.74 -19.09 -24.50
C ASN A 7 11.01 -18.47 -23.89
N TYR A 8 11.69 -17.61 -24.66
CA TYR A 8 12.87 -16.90 -24.16
C TYR A 8 12.49 -15.86 -23.10
N ILE A 9 11.37 -15.14 -23.29
CA ILE A 9 10.82 -14.24 -22.25
C ILE A 9 10.60 -15.02 -20.96
N ALA A 10 9.91 -16.16 -21.01
CA ALA A 10 9.65 -16.99 -19.84
C ALA A 10 10.94 -17.39 -19.12
N LYS A 11 11.97 -17.82 -19.85
CA LYS A 11 13.30 -18.12 -19.28
C LYS A 11 13.97 -16.90 -18.67
N LEU A 12 13.93 -15.74 -19.35
CA LEU A 12 14.50 -14.50 -18.82
C LEU A 12 13.84 -14.10 -17.49
N LEU A 13 12.52 -14.27 -17.36
CA LEU A 13 11.82 -14.01 -16.10
C LEU A 13 12.37 -14.89 -14.99
N VAL A 14 12.47 -16.21 -15.21
CA VAL A 14 13.03 -17.14 -14.22
C VAL A 14 14.48 -16.79 -13.87
N GLN A 15 15.33 -16.50 -14.88
CA GLN A 15 16.73 -16.13 -14.68
C GLN A 15 16.91 -14.85 -13.85
N ASN A 16 15.91 -13.96 -13.91
CA ASN A 16 15.87 -12.71 -13.13
C ASN A 16 15.06 -12.82 -11.83
N GLY A 17 14.76 -14.04 -11.37
CA GLY A 17 14.12 -14.29 -10.09
C GLY A 17 12.62 -14.11 -10.04
N ILE A 18 11.96 -13.92 -11.19
CA ILE A 18 10.49 -13.95 -11.26
C ILE A 18 10.03 -15.40 -11.17
N THR A 19 9.14 -15.68 -10.24
CA THR A 19 8.62 -17.03 -10.00
C THR A 19 7.12 -17.13 -10.21
N ASP A 20 6.42 -16.00 -10.21
CA ASP A 20 4.95 -15.97 -10.26
C ASP A 20 4.48 -14.94 -11.30
N VAL A 21 3.46 -15.35 -12.08
CA VAL A 21 2.83 -14.53 -13.12
C VAL A 21 1.32 -14.52 -12.91
N PHE A 22 0.73 -13.35 -12.77
CA PHE A 22 -0.73 -13.19 -12.71
C PHE A 22 -1.25 -12.86 -14.09
N MET A 23 -2.21 -13.64 -14.62
CA MET A 23 -2.54 -13.53 -16.01
C MET A 23 -3.98 -13.93 -16.37
N ILE A 24 -4.40 -13.46 -17.54
CA ILE A 24 -5.57 -13.96 -18.26
C ILE A 24 -5.14 -14.25 -19.70
N THR A 25 -5.48 -15.42 -20.17
CA THR A 25 -5.18 -15.84 -21.55
C THR A 25 -6.00 -15.06 -22.57
N GLY A 26 -5.42 -14.82 -23.75
CA GLY A 26 -6.12 -14.15 -24.84
C GLY A 26 -5.43 -14.24 -26.19
N GLY A 27 -6.19 -14.07 -27.28
CA GLY A 27 -5.70 -14.26 -28.65
C GLY A 27 -4.47 -13.43 -29.00
N GLY A 28 -4.41 -12.18 -28.55
CA GLY A 28 -3.26 -11.29 -28.76
C GLY A 28 -2.00 -11.66 -27.95
N ALA A 29 -2.14 -12.52 -26.93
CA ALA A 29 -1.04 -13.01 -26.09
C ALA A 29 -0.78 -14.52 -26.23
N MET A 30 -1.39 -15.20 -27.19
CA MET A 30 -1.42 -16.66 -27.25
C MET A 30 -0.04 -17.35 -27.21
N HIS A 31 0.99 -16.72 -27.76
CA HIS A 31 2.34 -17.26 -27.68
C HIS A 31 3.01 -16.98 -26.33
N LEU A 32 2.69 -15.85 -25.71
CA LEU A 32 3.12 -15.54 -24.34
C LEU A 32 2.47 -16.51 -23.37
N ASP A 33 1.15 -16.73 -23.48
CA ASP A 33 0.38 -17.65 -22.66
C ASP A 33 0.98 -19.06 -22.71
N ASP A 34 1.30 -19.55 -23.90
CA ASP A 34 1.95 -20.85 -24.13
C ASP A 34 3.36 -20.90 -23.51
N GLY A 35 4.18 -19.87 -23.77
CA GLY A 35 5.56 -19.83 -23.29
C GLY A 35 5.66 -19.72 -21.78
N LEU A 36 4.84 -18.88 -21.14
CA LEU A 36 4.81 -18.69 -19.70
C LEU A 36 4.21 -19.90 -18.98
N GLY A 37 3.08 -20.41 -19.50
CA GLY A 37 2.37 -21.53 -18.90
C GLY A 37 3.12 -22.86 -18.93
N HIS A 38 4.06 -23.03 -19.85
CA HIS A 38 4.90 -24.24 -19.96
C HIS A 38 6.32 -24.10 -19.42
N GLU A 39 6.71 -22.93 -18.90
CA GLU A 39 8.03 -22.76 -18.26
C GLU A 39 8.03 -23.34 -16.84
N PRO A 40 8.81 -24.40 -16.55
CA PRO A 40 8.77 -25.10 -15.25
C PRO A 40 9.15 -24.23 -14.05
N GLY A 41 9.86 -23.14 -14.29
CA GLY A 41 10.29 -22.20 -13.24
C GLY A 41 9.22 -21.16 -12.86
N LEU A 42 8.12 -21.09 -13.62
CA LEU A 42 7.05 -20.13 -13.39
C LEU A 42 5.79 -20.81 -12.83
N HIS A 43 5.12 -20.14 -11.92
CA HIS A 43 3.78 -20.46 -11.45
C HIS A 43 2.81 -19.39 -11.98
N CYS A 44 1.93 -19.77 -12.90
CA CYS A 44 0.92 -18.89 -13.49
C CYS A 44 -0.37 -18.96 -12.66
N VAL A 45 -0.80 -17.82 -12.14
CA VAL A 45 -2.07 -17.64 -11.45
C VAL A 45 -3.08 -17.02 -12.41
N TYR A 46 -4.11 -17.77 -12.76
CA TYR A 46 -5.14 -17.32 -13.70
C TYR A 46 -6.28 -16.66 -12.92
N ASN A 47 -6.39 -15.33 -13.06
CA ASN A 47 -7.48 -14.54 -12.49
C ASN A 47 -8.67 -14.45 -13.44
N HIS A 48 -9.76 -13.82 -13.01
CA HIS A 48 -10.97 -13.58 -13.81
C HIS A 48 -11.10 -12.16 -14.34
N HIS A 49 -10.11 -11.30 -14.05
CA HIS A 49 -10.05 -9.93 -14.57
C HIS A 49 -8.61 -9.40 -14.55
N GLU A 50 -8.22 -8.64 -15.57
CA GLU A 50 -6.86 -8.10 -15.69
C GLU A 50 -6.54 -7.05 -14.62
N GLN A 51 -7.53 -6.32 -14.14
CA GLN A 51 -7.37 -5.46 -12.97
C GLN A 51 -6.94 -6.28 -11.74
N ALA A 52 -7.53 -7.46 -11.57
CA ALA A 52 -7.15 -8.36 -10.48
C ALA A 52 -5.73 -8.91 -10.66
N CYS A 53 -5.30 -9.24 -11.88
CA CYS A 53 -3.92 -9.63 -12.16
C CYS A 53 -2.92 -8.55 -11.73
N ALA A 54 -3.18 -7.29 -12.12
CA ALA A 54 -2.29 -6.18 -11.80
C ALA A 54 -2.27 -5.86 -10.30
N ILE A 55 -3.43 -5.88 -9.62
CA ILE A 55 -3.51 -5.67 -8.17
C ILE A 55 -2.84 -6.82 -7.41
N ALA A 56 -3.00 -8.07 -7.84
CA ALA A 56 -2.36 -9.21 -7.20
C ALA A 56 -0.83 -9.15 -7.32
N ALA A 57 -0.30 -8.78 -8.49
CA ALA A 57 1.14 -8.57 -8.67
C ALA A 57 1.68 -7.42 -7.83
N GLU A 58 0.93 -6.33 -7.70
CA GLU A 58 1.26 -5.18 -6.84
C GLU A 58 1.35 -5.60 -5.38
N SER A 59 0.32 -6.28 -4.87
CA SER A 59 0.30 -6.78 -3.49
C SER A 59 1.39 -7.82 -3.23
N TYR A 60 1.63 -8.74 -4.18
CA TYR A 60 2.73 -9.70 -4.11
C TYR A 60 4.06 -9.00 -3.82
N ALA A 61 4.35 -7.92 -4.53
CA ALA A 61 5.60 -7.19 -4.36
C ALA A 61 5.70 -6.49 -2.99
N ARG A 62 4.59 -6.06 -2.40
CA ARG A 62 4.58 -5.44 -1.06
C ARG A 62 4.97 -6.40 0.07
N ILE A 63 4.73 -7.70 -0.09
CA ILE A 63 4.91 -8.66 1.02
C ILE A 63 6.38 -8.88 1.33
N HIS A 64 7.18 -9.25 0.34
CA HIS A 64 8.58 -9.59 0.52
C HIS A 64 9.53 -8.84 -0.41
N ASN A 65 9.12 -7.67 -0.93
CA ASN A 65 9.89 -6.86 -1.89
C ASN A 65 10.32 -7.67 -3.13
N ARG A 66 9.49 -8.62 -3.59
CA ARG A 66 9.74 -9.44 -4.77
C ARG A 66 8.81 -9.04 -5.89
N ILE A 67 9.35 -8.77 -7.06
CA ILE A 67 8.56 -8.45 -8.23
C ILE A 67 7.87 -9.70 -8.79
N ALA A 68 6.59 -9.58 -9.15
CA ALA A 68 5.87 -10.53 -9.98
C ALA A 68 5.61 -9.94 -11.36
N ALA A 69 5.32 -10.80 -12.35
CA ALA A 69 4.90 -10.37 -13.67
C ALA A 69 3.38 -10.42 -13.82
N VAL A 70 2.87 -9.59 -14.74
CA VAL A 70 1.49 -9.61 -15.22
C VAL A 70 1.52 -9.90 -16.70
N CYS A 71 0.70 -10.84 -17.19
CA CYS A 71 0.52 -11.06 -18.62
C CYS A 71 -0.95 -10.89 -19.00
N VAL A 72 -1.20 -10.01 -19.98
CA VAL A 72 -2.54 -9.68 -20.47
C VAL A 72 -2.56 -9.62 -22.00
N THR A 73 -3.74 -9.74 -22.59
CA THR A 73 -3.89 -9.68 -24.04
C THR A 73 -4.01 -8.24 -24.57
N THR A 74 -4.17 -8.08 -25.87
CA THR A 74 -4.38 -6.78 -26.55
C THR A 74 -5.71 -6.14 -26.17
N GLY A 75 -5.85 -4.85 -26.44
CA GLY A 75 -7.08 -4.08 -26.25
C GLY A 75 -7.54 -4.05 -24.81
N PRO A 76 -8.72 -4.66 -24.49
CA PRO A 76 -9.28 -4.64 -23.14
C PRO A 76 -8.35 -5.29 -22.10
N GLY A 77 -7.50 -6.25 -22.49
CA GLY A 77 -6.52 -6.84 -21.58
C GLY A 77 -5.61 -5.78 -20.96
N GLY A 78 -5.00 -4.95 -21.79
CA GLY A 78 -4.16 -3.85 -21.31
C GLY A 78 -4.97 -2.78 -20.55
N THR A 79 -6.08 -2.30 -21.13
CA THR A 79 -6.85 -1.20 -20.51
C THR A 79 -7.47 -1.57 -19.17
N ASN A 80 -7.89 -2.81 -18.98
CA ASN A 80 -8.42 -3.29 -17.69
C ASN A 80 -7.35 -3.35 -16.60
N ALA A 81 -6.07 -3.58 -16.93
CA ALA A 81 -4.99 -3.66 -15.96
C ALA A 81 -4.58 -2.29 -15.37
N ILE A 82 -4.93 -1.18 -16.01
CA ILE A 82 -4.45 0.17 -15.69
C ILE A 82 -4.63 0.53 -14.21
N THR A 83 -5.80 0.27 -13.61
CA THR A 83 -6.06 0.63 -12.21
C THR A 83 -5.03 0.03 -11.25
N GLY A 84 -4.67 -1.25 -11.43
CA GLY A 84 -3.65 -1.90 -10.59
C GLY A 84 -2.26 -1.33 -10.83
N VAL A 85 -1.94 -1.00 -12.09
CA VAL A 85 -0.65 -0.39 -12.47
C VAL A 85 -0.50 1.02 -11.88
N VAL A 86 -1.55 1.85 -11.93
CA VAL A 86 -1.55 3.18 -11.27
C VAL A 86 -1.36 3.04 -9.77
N GLY A 87 -1.95 2.01 -9.15
CA GLY A 87 -1.73 1.70 -7.72
C GLY A 87 -0.24 1.48 -7.43
N GLY A 88 0.41 0.63 -8.20
CA GLY A 88 1.85 0.38 -8.10
C GLY A 88 2.69 1.63 -8.34
N TRP A 89 2.34 2.45 -9.36
CA TRP A 89 3.03 3.70 -9.66
C TRP A 89 3.01 4.70 -8.51
N LEU A 90 1.82 4.96 -7.97
CA LEU A 90 1.64 5.97 -6.92
C LEU A 90 2.25 5.55 -5.57
N ASP A 91 2.27 4.25 -5.27
CA ASP A 91 2.85 3.72 -4.03
C ASP A 91 4.29 3.20 -4.20
N SER A 92 4.90 3.40 -5.38
CA SER A 92 6.30 3.03 -5.68
C SER A 92 6.54 1.52 -5.56
N ILE A 93 5.64 0.71 -6.11
CA ILE A 93 5.72 -0.76 -6.07
C ILE A 93 6.23 -1.29 -7.41
N PRO A 94 7.29 -2.11 -7.43
CA PRO A 94 7.83 -2.66 -8.65
C PRO A 94 6.88 -3.68 -9.29
N MET A 95 6.65 -3.54 -10.59
CA MET A 95 5.81 -4.44 -11.39
C MET A 95 6.37 -4.58 -12.80
N LEU A 96 6.27 -5.77 -13.39
CA LEU A 96 6.47 -5.96 -14.83
C LEU A 96 5.16 -6.37 -15.45
N VAL A 97 4.64 -5.56 -16.37
CA VAL A 97 3.47 -5.89 -17.17
C VAL A 97 3.90 -6.22 -18.59
N ILE A 98 3.43 -7.35 -19.09
CA ILE A 98 3.65 -7.80 -20.47
C ILE A 98 2.28 -7.93 -21.12
N SER A 99 2.02 -7.13 -22.15
CA SER A 99 0.81 -7.25 -22.96
C SER A 99 1.10 -7.86 -24.32
N GLY A 100 0.20 -8.70 -24.77
CA GLY A 100 0.18 -9.11 -26.16
C GLY A 100 -0.43 -8.01 -27.04
N GLN A 101 -0.05 -7.98 -28.33
CA GLN A 101 -0.57 -7.05 -29.32
C GLN A 101 -0.86 -7.80 -30.61
N VAL A 102 -1.73 -7.25 -31.47
CA VAL A 102 -1.89 -7.74 -32.82
C VAL A 102 -0.55 -7.72 -33.57
N ARG A 103 -0.45 -8.38 -34.71
CA ARG A 103 0.77 -8.32 -35.52
C ARG A 103 1.13 -6.87 -35.83
N TYR A 104 2.42 -6.53 -35.75
CA TYR A 104 2.88 -5.14 -35.92
C TYR A 104 2.45 -4.54 -37.26
N ASP A 105 2.52 -5.30 -38.33
CA ASP A 105 2.18 -4.86 -39.71
C ASP A 105 0.69 -4.51 -39.90
N VAL A 106 -0.16 -4.86 -38.95
CA VAL A 106 -1.59 -4.48 -38.93
C VAL A 106 -1.93 -3.54 -37.78
N THR A 107 -0.94 -2.86 -37.18
CA THR A 107 -1.19 -1.81 -36.19
C THR A 107 -1.34 -0.43 -36.85
N ALA A 108 -2.13 0.46 -36.26
CA ALA A 108 -2.20 1.86 -36.69
C ALA A 108 -0.81 2.52 -36.67
N ARG A 109 0.01 2.18 -35.65
CA ARG A 109 1.39 2.64 -35.50
C ARG A 109 2.26 2.30 -36.71
N SER A 110 2.13 1.11 -37.29
CA SER A 110 2.93 0.68 -38.43
C SER A 110 2.61 1.45 -39.73
N THR A 111 1.41 2.01 -39.83
CA THR A 111 0.97 2.79 -41.02
C THR A 111 1.54 4.21 -41.04
N GLY A 112 2.00 4.74 -39.92
CA GLY A 112 2.39 6.15 -39.77
C GLY A 112 1.23 7.16 -39.88
N LEU A 113 -0.02 6.67 -40.00
CA LEU A 113 -1.22 7.50 -40.14
C LEU A 113 -1.87 7.77 -38.76
N GLY A 114 -2.61 8.87 -38.65
CA GLY A 114 -3.37 9.25 -37.46
C GLY A 114 -4.71 8.49 -37.31
N ILE A 115 -4.80 7.24 -37.75
CA ILE A 115 -6.00 6.41 -37.58
C ILE A 115 -6.07 5.83 -36.18
N ARG A 116 -7.29 5.53 -35.70
CA ARG A 116 -7.50 5.06 -34.32
C ARG A 116 -7.07 3.61 -34.11
N ALA A 117 -7.36 2.74 -35.06
CA ALA A 117 -7.01 1.32 -35.11
C ALA A 117 -6.94 0.84 -36.55
N PHE A 118 -6.17 -0.22 -36.80
CA PHE A 118 -6.10 -0.91 -38.09
C PHE A 118 -6.35 -2.42 -37.91
N GLY A 119 -5.74 -3.02 -36.88
CA GLY A 119 -5.95 -4.42 -36.53
C GLY A 119 -7.22 -4.65 -35.70
N ASP A 120 -7.64 -5.90 -35.64
CA ASP A 120 -8.77 -6.32 -34.80
C ASP A 120 -8.42 -6.26 -33.33
N GLN A 121 -9.26 -5.58 -32.53
CA GLN A 121 -9.03 -5.33 -31.09
C GLN A 121 -7.74 -4.55 -30.75
N GLU A 122 -7.11 -3.95 -31.75
CA GLU A 122 -5.91 -3.14 -31.56
C GLU A 122 -6.16 -1.95 -30.63
N TYR A 123 -5.25 -1.75 -29.69
CA TYR A 123 -5.12 -0.52 -28.93
C TYR A 123 -3.64 -0.26 -28.62
N ASP A 124 -3.15 0.96 -28.91
CA ASP A 124 -1.77 1.35 -28.60
C ASP A 124 -1.66 1.66 -27.10
N ILE A 125 -1.53 0.62 -26.31
CA ILE A 125 -1.53 0.72 -24.83
C ILE A 125 -0.35 1.55 -24.31
N CYS A 126 0.79 1.54 -24.99
CA CYS A 126 1.97 2.29 -24.57
C CYS A 126 1.67 3.78 -24.41
N LYS A 127 0.87 4.37 -25.30
CA LYS A 127 0.47 5.79 -25.20
C LYS A 127 -0.34 6.11 -23.94
N SER A 128 -1.07 5.14 -23.42
CA SER A 128 -1.89 5.32 -22.20
C SER A 128 -1.13 5.08 -20.92
N VAL A 129 -0.13 4.19 -20.92
CA VAL A 129 0.58 3.76 -19.72
C VAL A 129 1.94 4.44 -19.53
N GLU A 130 2.44 5.15 -20.53
CA GLU A 130 3.70 5.90 -20.43
C GLU A 130 3.77 6.79 -19.19
N PRO A 131 2.75 7.61 -18.80
CA PRO A 131 2.83 8.49 -17.63
C PRO A 131 2.73 7.76 -16.29
N MET A 132 2.46 6.47 -16.27
CA MET A 132 2.34 5.64 -15.06
C MET A 132 3.33 4.47 -15.04
N THR A 133 4.40 4.55 -15.84
CA THR A 133 5.46 3.54 -15.92
C THR A 133 6.83 4.20 -15.95
N LYS A 134 7.83 3.50 -15.42
CA LYS A 134 9.24 3.93 -15.50
C LYS A 134 9.85 3.66 -16.87
N TYR A 135 9.30 2.68 -17.57
CA TYR A 135 9.66 2.30 -18.93
C TYR A 135 8.49 1.62 -19.60
N CYS A 136 8.23 2.02 -20.83
CA CYS A 136 7.21 1.41 -21.67
C CYS A 136 7.74 1.29 -23.10
N GLU A 137 7.67 0.08 -23.69
CA GLU A 137 8.08 -0.15 -25.08
C GLU A 137 7.14 -1.14 -25.75
N MET A 138 6.69 -0.81 -26.99
CA MET A 138 6.20 -1.81 -27.92
C MET A 138 7.42 -2.42 -28.63
N VAL A 139 7.74 -3.67 -28.33
CA VAL A 139 8.92 -4.36 -28.86
C VAL A 139 8.62 -4.89 -30.26
N ILE A 140 9.06 -4.17 -31.29
CA ILE A 140 8.78 -4.48 -32.69
C ILE A 140 9.87 -5.31 -33.38
N ASP A 141 11.09 -5.31 -32.83
CA ASP A 141 12.20 -6.14 -33.29
C ASP A 141 12.44 -7.31 -32.32
N PRO A 142 12.28 -8.57 -32.75
CA PRO A 142 12.54 -9.73 -31.91
C PRO A 142 13.95 -9.75 -31.27
N LYS A 143 14.94 -9.14 -31.92
CA LYS A 143 16.33 -9.09 -31.40
C LYS A 143 16.48 -8.17 -30.20
N ARG A 144 15.55 -7.24 -29.98
CA ARG A 144 15.57 -6.35 -28.80
C ARG A 144 14.98 -6.98 -27.55
N ILE A 145 14.41 -8.18 -27.64
CA ILE A 145 13.62 -8.73 -26.53
C ILE A 145 14.42 -8.88 -25.24
N ARG A 146 15.67 -9.33 -25.32
CA ARG A 146 16.55 -9.46 -24.16
C ARG A 146 16.78 -8.10 -23.49
N TYR A 147 17.20 -7.13 -24.28
CA TYR A 147 17.45 -5.77 -23.80
C TYR A 147 16.19 -5.17 -23.14
N ALA A 148 15.03 -5.28 -23.78
CA ALA A 148 13.79 -4.71 -23.28
C ALA A 148 13.35 -5.33 -21.94
N VAL A 149 13.40 -6.66 -21.81
CA VAL A 149 13.02 -7.37 -20.58
C VAL A 149 14.00 -7.04 -19.44
N GLU A 150 15.31 -7.13 -19.69
CA GLU A 150 16.33 -6.83 -18.69
C GLU A 150 16.25 -5.36 -18.24
N LYS A 151 16.04 -4.40 -19.17
CA LYS A 151 15.85 -2.98 -18.86
C LYS A 151 14.59 -2.74 -18.03
N ALA A 152 13.46 -3.34 -18.39
CA ALA A 152 12.22 -3.21 -17.66
C ALA A 152 12.35 -3.71 -16.21
N LEU A 153 12.95 -4.89 -16.02
CA LEU A 153 13.19 -5.48 -14.69
C LEU A 153 14.15 -4.64 -13.86
N TYR A 154 15.21 -4.13 -14.46
CA TYR A 154 16.17 -3.26 -13.78
C TYR A 154 15.50 -1.96 -13.32
N LEU A 155 14.83 -1.24 -14.24
CA LEU A 155 14.20 0.04 -13.94
C LEU A 155 13.04 -0.10 -12.94
N ALA A 156 12.28 -1.19 -13.03
CA ALA A 156 11.18 -1.43 -12.07
C ALA A 156 11.65 -1.45 -10.61
N GLN A 157 12.88 -1.92 -10.36
CA GLN A 157 13.39 -2.20 -9.02
C GLN A 157 14.46 -1.21 -8.53
N THR A 158 15.01 -0.36 -9.40
CA THR A 158 16.12 0.55 -9.04
C THR A 158 15.67 1.99 -8.86
N GLY A 159 16.38 2.75 -8.02
CA GLY A 159 15.96 4.08 -7.62
C GLY A 159 14.60 4.04 -6.90
N ARG A 160 13.71 4.98 -7.18
CA ARG A 160 12.30 4.89 -6.74
C ARG A 160 11.61 3.78 -7.56
N PRO A 161 11.20 2.65 -6.97
CA PRO A 161 10.59 1.54 -7.71
C PRO A 161 9.27 1.93 -8.37
N GLY A 162 8.85 1.15 -9.36
CA GLY A 162 7.58 1.37 -10.04
C GLY A 162 7.34 0.42 -11.20
N PRO A 163 6.15 0.45 -11.81
CA PRO A 163 5.80 -0.39 -12.95
C PRO A 163 6.64 -0.13 -14.19
N CYS A 164 6.90 -1.20 -14.95
CA CYS A 164 7.35 -1.14 -16.34
C CYS A 164 6.41 -1.97 -17.22
N TRP A 165 6.28 -1.60 -18.50
CA TRP A 165 5.33 -2.24 -19.42
C TRP A 165 5.98 -2.57 -20.76
N LEU A 166 5.85 -3.82 -21.21
CA LEU A 166 6.27 -4.27 -22.53
C LEU A 166 5.06 -4.75 -23.33
N ASP A 167 4.84 -4.16 -24.50
CA ASP A 167 3.78 -4.54 -25.43
C ASP A 167 4.39 -5.35 -26.58
N ILE A 168 4.00 -6.62 -26.73
CA ILE A 168 4.69 -7.55 -27.62
C ILE A 168 3.77 -8.00 -28.75
N PRO A 169 3.97 -7.53 -30.00
CA PRO A 169 3.17 -7.97 -31.15
C PRO A 169 3.28 -9.47 -31.44
N LEU A 170 2.18 -10.09 -31.89
CA LEU A 170 2.09 -11.53 -32.18
C LEU A 170 3.22 -12.08 -33.07
N ASN A 171 3.60 -11.34 -34.11
CA ASN A 171 4.71 -11.73 -34.98
C ASN A 171 6.06 -11.73 -34.27
N VAL A 172 6.24 -10.89 -33.26
CA VAL A 172 7.43 -10.87 -32.39
C VAL A 172 7.38 -12.01 -31.37
N GLN A 173 6.24 -12.23 -30.71
CA GLN A 173 6.06 -13.36 -29.77
C GLN A 173 6.39 -14.70 -30.40
N GLY A 174 5.94 -14.92 -31.66
CA GLY A 174 6.14 -16.16 -32.41
C GLY A 174 7.49 -16.27 -33.13
N ALA A 175 8.25 -15.19 -33.22
CA ALA A 175 9.54 -15.19 -33.93
C ALA A 175 10.56 -16.10 -33.21
N THR A 176 11.54 -16.57 -34.02
CA THR A 176 12.66 -17.36 -33.49
C THR A 176 13.94 -16.52 -33.53
N VAL A 177 14.70 -16.52 -32.42
CA VAL A 177 15.96 -15.79 -32.28
C VAL A 177 17.11 -16.71 -31.85
N GLU A 178 18.35 -16.31 -32.17
CA GLU A 178 19.54 -16.92 -31.59
C GLU A 178 19.88 -16.20 -30.31
N THR A 179 19.59 -16.82 -29.16
CA THR A 179 19.64 -16.19 -27.83
C THR A 179 21.02 -15.68 -27.46
N ASP A 180 22.06 -16.33 -27.94
CA ASP A 180 23.48 -15.99 -27.65
C ASP A 180 23.96 -14.75 -28.43
N GLU A 181 23.19 -14.33 -29.44
CA GLU A 181 23.49 -13.15 -30.27
C GLU A 181 22.71 -11.91 -29.81
N LEU A 182 21.80 -12.06 -28.83
CA LEU A 182 20.97 -10.94 -28.36
C LEU A 182 21.75 -10.02 -27.42
N GLU A 183 21.68 -8.72 -27.72
CA GLU A 183 22.23 -7.70 -26.84
C GLU A 183 21.43 -7.64 -25.52
N GLY A 184 22.16 -7.68 -24.39
CA GLY A 184 21.60 -7.47 -23.06
C GLY A 184 21.57 -6.00 -22.69
N PHE A 185 20.82 -5.68 -21.62
CA PHE A 185 20.81 -4.34 -21.05
C PHE A 185 22.03 -4.14 -20.16
N ASP A 186 22.74 -3.03 -20.37
CA ASP A 186 23.89 -2.61 -19.55
C ASP A 186 23.59 -1.21 -18.95
N PRO A 187 23.26 -1.12 -17.65
CA PRO A 187 22.92 0.14 -17.01
C PRO A 187 24.06 1.18 -17.07
N SER A 188 25.31 0.76 -17.20
CA SER A 188 26.46 1.66 -17.28
C SER A 188 26.50 2.46 -18.60
N LYS A 189 25.77 2.00 -19.64
CA LYS A 189 25.66 2.67 -20.93
C LYS A 189 24.46 3.62 -21.02
N GLU A 190 23.63 3.65 -19.98
CA GLU A 190 22.42 4.47 -19.92
C GLU A 190 22.63 5.72 -19.08
N ASN A 191 21.95 6.79 -19.43
CA ASN A 191 21.95 8.00 -18.63
C ASN A 191 20.92 7.88 -17.48
N LEU A 192 21.26 7.08 -16.47
CA LEU A 192 20.38 6.86 -15.31
C LEU A 192 20.74 7.80 -14.17
N THR A 193 19.71 8.21 -13.41
CA THR A 193 19.92 8.98 -12.19
C THR A 193 20.64 8.14 -11.14
N VAL A 194 21.79 8.61 -10.69
CA VAL A 194 22.55 7.99 -9.61
C VAL A 194 22.11 8.58 -8.28
N ILE A 195 21.57 7.73 -7.41
CA ILE A 195 21.21 8.14 -6.05
C ILE A 195 22.51 8.29 -5.23
N PRO A 196 22.75 9.45 -4.59
CA PRO A 196 23.96 9.64 -3.80
C PRO A 196 23.93 8.82 -2.51
N SER A 197 25.11 8.38 -2.08
CA SER A 197 25.28 7.76 -0.76
C SER A 197 25.40 8.82 0.33
N VAL A 198 24.90 8.49 1.52
CA VAL A 198 25.00 9.35 2.70
C VAL A 198 26.44 9.38 3.23
N THR A 199 26.98 10.58 3.46
CA THR A 199 28.31 10.73 4.02
C THR A 199 28.30 10.63 5.56
N ASN A 200 29.49 10.42 6.15
CA ASN A 200 29.63 10.41 7.62
C ASN A 200 29.25 11.78 8.22
N GLU A 201 29.62 12.86 7.54
CA GLU A 201 29.34 14.24 7.98
C GLU A 201 27.83 14.53 7.98
N GLN A 202 27.10 14.03 6.98
CA GLN A 202 25.63 14.16 6.92
C GLN A 202 24.97 13.37 8.07
N ALA A 203 25.40 12.12 8.29
CA ALA A 203 24.88 11.31 9.38
C ALA A 203 25.21 11.92 10.76
N ASP A 204 26.41 12.43 10.95
CA ASP A 204 26.82 13.10 12.19
C ASP A 204 26.02 14.40 12.42
N ALA A 205 25.72 15.16 11.36
CA ALA A 205 24.89 16.34 11.46
C ALA A 205 23.44 16.01 11.89
N ILE A 206 22.87 14.92 11.36
CA ILE A 206 21.54 14.43 11.78
C ILE A 206 21.56 14.02 13.26
N ILE A 207 22.55 13.22 13.66
CA ILE A 207 22.71 12.76 15.05
C ILE A 207 22.83 13.96 16.00
N GLU A 208 23.62 14.96 15.63
CA GLU A 208 23.81 16.14 16.48
C GLU A 208 22.52 16.99 16.59
N LYS A 209 21.77 17.15 15.50
CA LYS A 209 20.47 17.81 15.53
C LYS A 209 19.49 17.11 16.48
N ILE A 210 19.40 15.79 16.40
CA ILE A 210 18.53 15.00 17.28
C ILE A 210 19.00 15.13 18.74
N ARG A 211 20.31 15.11 19.01
CA ARG A 211 20.87 15.27 20.37
C ARG A 211 20.53 16.62 20.99
N GLN A 212 20.49 17.68 20.19
CA GLN A 212 20.20 19.06 20.63
C GLN A 212 18.71 19.33 20.81
N ALA A 213 17.85 18.55 20.16
CA ALA A 213 16.41 18.75 20.22
C ALA A 213 15.86 18.41 21.61
N LYS A 214 14.84 19.14 22.03
CA LYS A 214 14.10 18.88 23.28
C LYS A 214 12.93 17.91 23.05
N ARG A 215 12.30 17.97 21.88
CA ARG A 215 11.08 17.23 21.51
C ARG A 215 11.19 16.60 20.11
N PRO A 216 12.24 15.77 19.89
CA PRO A 216 12.42 15.13 18.59
C PRO A 216 11.36 14.04 18.35
N VAL A 217 10.93 13.90 17.08
CA VAL A 217 10.03 12.82 16.63
C VAL A 217 10.59 12.19 15.35
N LEU A 218 10.56 10.87 15.29
CA LEU A 218 10.86 10.09 14.08
C LEU A 218 9.56 9.73 13.35
N ASN A 219 9.39 10.24 12.13
CA ASN A 219 8.30 9.86 11.25
C ASN A 219 8.75 8.77 10.28
N ALA A 220 8.24 7.55 10.46
CA ALA A 220 8.63 6.39 9.69
C ALA A 220 7.66 6.12 8.53
N GLY A 221 8.16 6.15 7.30
CA GLY A 221 7.41 5.93 6.07
C GLY A 221 7.65 4.57 5.43
N ASN A 222 6.76 4.18 4.51
CA ASN A 222 6.82 2.88 3.82
C ASN A 222 8.07 2.69 2.93
N GLY A 223 8.76 3.78 2.55
CA GLY A 223 10.05 3.71 1.86
C GLY A 223 11.09 2.88 2.61
N ILE A 224 11.00 2.81 3.94
CA ILE A 224 11.84 1.93 4.77
C ILE A 224 11.64 0.46 4.40
N ARG A 225 10.40 0.01 4.21
CA ARG A 225 10.12 -1.36 3.77
C ARG A 225 10.55 -1.59 2.33
N ILE A 226 10.22 -0.66 1.43
CA ILE A 226 10.58 -0.74 0.00
C ILE A 226 12.10 -0.83 -0.17
N ALA A 227 12.87 -0.09 0.62
CA ALA A 227 14.34 -0.15 0.63
C ALA A 227 14.90 -1.45 1.27
N GLY A 228 14.07 -2.33 1.83
CA GLY A 228 14.53 -3.49 2.58
C GLY A 228 15.30 -3.11 3.86
N ALA A 229 14.91 -2.01 4.48
CA ALA A 229 15.60 -1.41 5.63
C ALA A 229 14.88 -1.62 6.97
N PHE A 230 13.89 -2.52 7.03
CA PHE A 230 13.07 -2.69 8.24
C PHE A 230 13.89 -3.02 9.48
N ASP A 231 14.80 -3.99 9.40
CA ASP A 231 15.57 -4.44 10.58
C ASP A 231 16.57 -3.37 11.06
N VAL A 232 17.25 -2.69 10.14
CA VAL A 232 18.16 -1.60 10.51
C VAL A 232 17.38 -0.40 11.06
N PHE A 233 16.21 -0.10 10.52
CA PHE A 233 15.32 0.92 11.07
C PHE A 233 14.99 0.66 12.54
N ARG A 234 14.61 -0.58 12.88
CA ARG A 234 14.30 -0.97 14.26
C ARG A 234 15.48 -0.70 15.20
N ARG A 235 16.67 -1.15 14.81
CA ARG A 235 17.88 -0.95 15.61
C ARG A 235 18.27 0.53 15.75
N VAL A 236 18.09 1.32 14.67
CA VAL A 236 18.33 2.77 14.69
C VAL A 236 17.32 3.48 15.59
N ALA A 237 16.03 3.16 15.47
CA ALA A 237 14.99 3.74 16.31
C ALA A 237 15.28 3.50 17.81
N ASP A 238 15.65 2.27 18.19
CA ASP A 238 16.01 1.93 19.56
C ASP A 238 17.23 2.74 20.05
N LYS A 239 18.26 2.90 19.21
CA LYS A 239 19.46 3.69 19.56
C LYS A 239 19.20 5.19 19.63
N LEU A 240 18.31 5.71 18.78
CA LEU A 240 17.90 7.11 18.85
C LEU A 240 17.10 7.39 20.13
N GLY A 241 16.24 6.47 20.55
CA GLY A 241 15.43 6.56 21.76
C GLY A 241 14.40 7.69 21.73
N ILE A 242 13.94 8.11 20.56
CA ILE A 242 12.95 9.19 20.35
C ILE A 242 11.57 8.63 20.01
N PRO A 243 10.48 9.34 20.30
CA PRO A 243 9.13 8.96 19.91
C PRO A 243 9.02 8.71 18.39
N VAL A 244 8.30 7.66 18.00
CA VAL A 244 8.10 7.26 16.62
C VAL A 244 6.62 7.39 16.24
N VAL A 245 6.37 8.04 15.13
CA VAL A 245 5.06 8.07 14.48
C VAL A 245 5.14 7.42 13.10
N THR A 246 4.01 6.87 12.65
CA THR A 246 3.90 6.25 11.32
C THR A 246 2.86 6.97 10.47
N GLY A 247 2.99 6.84 9.16
CA GLY A 247 1.98 7.27 8.21
C GLY A 247 1.03 6.12 7.84
N TRP A 248 0.09 6.41 6.97
CA TRP A 248 -0.98 5.50 6.56
C TRP A 248 -0.50 4.15 5.99
N ASN A 249 0.50 4.16 5.10
CA ASN A 249 1.04 2.93 4.48
C ASN A 249 2.16 2.28 5.29
N SER A 250 2.41 2.74 6.49
CA SER A 250 3.56 2.33 7.31
C SER A 250 3.19 1.99 8.75
N ILE A 251 1.90 1.78 9.03
CA ILE A 251 1.44 1.48 10.40
C ILE A 251 2.07 0.21 10.96
N ASP A 252 2.51 -0.70 10.11
CA ASP A 252 3.13 -1.98 10.46
C ASP A 252 4.66 -1.92 10.65
N LEU A 253 5.26 -0.73 10.63
CA LEU A 253 6.69 -0.56 10.89
C LEU A 253 7.05 -0.70 12.38
N MET A 254 6.08 -0.50 13.27
CA MET A 254 6.30 -0.62 14.71
C MET A 254 5.05 -1.19 15.38
N GLU A 255 5.24 -2.05 16.37
CA GLU A 255 4.15 -2.62 17.16
C GLU A 255 3.50 -1.54 18.03
N ASP A 256 2.18 -1.64 18.21
CA ASP A 256 1.43 -0.70 19.06
C ASP A 256 1.94 -0.68 20.51
N GLU A 257 2.48 -1.79 21.02
CA GLU A 257 3.00 -1.89 22.39
C GLU A 257 4.46 -1.47 22.54
N HIS A 258 5.14 -1.08 21.45
CA HIS A 258 6.53 -0.64 21.53
C HIS A 258 6.64 0.68 22.32
N LEU A 259 7.63 0.78 23.20
CA LEU A 259 7.81 1.93 24.11
C LEU A 259 7.99 3.28 23.39
N LEU A 260 8.60 3.27 22.22
CA LEU A 260 8.82 4.48 21.41
C LEU A 260 7.64 4.81 20.50
N TYR A 261 6.70 3.88 20.28
CA TYR A 261 5.60 4.10 19.36
C TYR A 261 4.54 5.00 19.97
N THR A 262 4.33 6.16 19.35
CA THR A 262 3.35 7.15 19.81
C THR A 262 2.01 7.03 19.11
N GLY A 263 2.02 6.81 17.78
CA GLY A 263 0.78 6.70 17.02
C GLY A 263 0.93 6.97 15.53
N ARG A 264 -0.19 7.24 14.87
CA ARG A 264 -0.34 7.42 13.43
C ARG A 264 -0.64 8.88 13.12
N ALA A 265 0.28 9.57 12.45
CA ALA A 265 0.10 10.97 12.12
C ALA A 265 -0.59 11.16 10.76
N GLY A 266 -1.31 12.28 10.59
CA GLY A 266 -1.97 12.68 9.36
C GLY A 266 -3.45 13.00 9.53
N ASN A 267 -4.12 13.36 8.42
CA ASN A 267 -5.52 13.81 8.43
C ASN A 267 -6.54 12.72 8.81
N MET A 268 -6.14 11.47 8.70
CA MET A 268 -6.85 10.28 9.16
C MET A 268 -6.00 9.50 10.16
N GLY A 269 -5.08 10.17 10.85
CA GLY A 269 -4.29 9.62 11.93
C GLY A 269 -5.01 9.66 13.28
N ASP A 270 -4.32 9.24 14.32
CA ASP A 270 -4.78 9.37 15.70
C ASP A 270 -4.33 10.70 16.33
N ARG A 271 -4.91 11.01 17.50
CA ARG A 271 -4.59 12.25 18.21
C ARG A 271 -3.15 12.26 18.72
N ALA A 272 -2.70 11.17 19.31
CA ALA A 272 -1.37 11.09 19.93
C ALA A 272 -0.24 11.29 18.91
N GLY A 273 -0.35 10.63 17.73
CA GLY A 273 0.59 10.80 16.64
C GLY A 273 0.63 12.24 16.13
N ASN A 274 -0.54 12.87 15.96
CA ASN A 274 -0.61 14.27 15.54
C ASN A 274 -0.12 15.23 16.62
N PHE A 275 -0.44 15.02 17.90
CA PHE A 275 0.08 15.84 18.99
C PHE A 275 1.62 15.80 19.07
N ALA A 276 2.21 14.61 18.88
CA ALA A 276 3.65 14.47 18.87
C ALA A 276 4.30 15.27 17.74
N VAL A 277 3.75 15.15 16.50
CA VAL A 277 4.27 15.90 15.34
C VAL A 277 4.12 17.41 15.53
N GLN A 278 2.94 17.87 15.96
CA GLN A 278 2.63 19.31 16.06
C GLN A 278 3.34 20.02 17.22
N ASN A 279 3.74 19.28 18.27
CA ASN A 279 4.52 19.80 19.39
C ASN A 279 6.04 19.58 19.23
N SER A 280 6.50 18.89 18.18
CA SER A 280 7.92 18.62 18.00
C SER A 280 8.72 19.89 17.67
N ASP A 281 9.96 19.95 18.16
CA ASP A 281 10.96 20.95 17.75
C ASP A 281 11.95 20.41 16.72
N LEU A 282 11.91 19.08 16.49
CA LEU A 282 12.61 18.40 15.40
C LEU A 282 11.78 17.23 14.91
N LEU A 283 11.56 17.18 13.60
CA LEU A 283 10.92 16.07 12.91
C LEU A 283 11.89 15.41 11.94
N PHE A 284 12.27 14.16 12.22
CA PHE A 284 13.09 13.34 11.34
C PHE A 284 12.22 12.39 10.54
N SER A 285 12.00 12.65 9.26
CA SER A 285 11.16 11.84 8.37
C SER A 285 12.00 10.98 7.45
N VAL A 286 11.79 9.66 7.49
CA VAL A 286 12.54 8.66 6.71
C VAL A 286 11.60 7.89 5.81
N GLY A 287 11.85 7.95 4.49
CA GLY A 287 11.11 7.17 3.49
C GLY A 287 9.60 7.46 3.46
N SER A 288 9.20 8.66 3.84
CA SER A 288 7.81 9.12 3.81
C SER A 288 7.68 10.27 2.80
N ARG A 289 6.86 10.05 1.78
CA ARG A 289 6.58 11.06 0.76
C ARG A 289 5.92 12.33 1.32
N LEU A 290 5.41 12.30 2.55
CA LEU A 290 4.71 13.41 3.19
C LEU A 290 3.61 14.00 2.28
N SER A 291 2.69 13.14 1.85
CA SER A 291 1.55 13.55 1.03
C SER A 291 0.55 14.39 1.82
N ILE A 292 -0.44 14.99 1.13
CA ILE A 292 -1.53 15.75 1.77
C ILE A 292 -2.27 14.93 2.85
N ARG A 293 -2.33 13.60 2.74
CA ARG A 293 -2.87 12.75 3.82
C ARG A 293 -2.07 12.84 5.11
N GLN A 294 -0.74 13.06 5.01
CA GLN A 294 0.15 13.19 6.16
C GLN A 294 0.19 14.61 6.71
N VAL A 295 0.24 15.61 5.82
CA VAL A 295 0.47 17.01 6.21
C VAL A 295 -0.81 17.85 6.27
N ASN A 296 -1.95 17.31 5.81
CA ASN A 296 -3.24 17.99 5.70
C ASN A 296 -3.27 19.10 4.64
N TYR A 297 -4.47 19.65 4.41
CA TYR A 297 -4.68 20.75 3.45
C TYR A 297 -4.17 22.10 3.97
N ASP A 298 -4.16 22.30 5.28
CA ASP A 298 -3.49 23.43 5.93
C ASP A 298 -2.03 23.07 6.22
N TRP A 299 -1.26 22.79 5.16
CA TRP A 299 0.13 22.37 5.30
C TRP A 299 1.06 23.42 5.93
N PRO A 300 0.82 24.76 5.91
CA PRO A 300 1.64 25.70 6.65
C PRO A 300 1.58 25.49 8.18
N ALA A 301 0.50 24.91 8.69
CA ALA A 301 0.36 24.57 10.11
C ALA A 301 1.05 23.24 10.49
N TRP A 302 1.45 22.43 9.50
CA TRP A 302 2.07 21.12 9.77
C TRP A 302 3.49 21.28 10.32
N ALA A 303 3.73 20.68 11.49
CA ALA A 303 5.04 20.65 12.16
C ALA A 303 5.73 22.05 12.19
N LYS A 304 4.94 23.13 12.28
CA LYS A 304 5.39 24.53 12.07
C LYS A 304 6.51 25.00 13.00
N HIS A 305 6.74 24.31 14.13
CA HIS A 305 7.77 24.61 15.12
C HIS A 305 8.99 23.68 15.01
N ALA A 306 8.93 22.65 14.16
CA ALA A 306 9.97 21.65 14.03
C ALA A 306 11.02 22.03 13.00
N PHE A 307 12.28 21.77 13.31
CA PHE A 307 13.33 21.62 12.29
C PHE A 307 13.11 20.29 11.56
N VAL A 308 12.74 20.34 10.27
CA VAL A 308 12.39 19.14 9.50
C VAL A 308 13.61 18.61 8.75
N ILE A 309 13.99 17.38 9.11
CA ILE A 309 14.95 16.56 8.35
C ILE A 309 14.14 15.56 7.54
N MET A 310 14.24 15.59 6.22
CA MET A 310 13.47 14.69 5.35
C MET A 310 14.40 13.89 4.45
N ASN A 311 14.31 12.57 4.53
CA ASN A 311 14.93 11.64 3.59
C ASN A 311 13.90 11.13 2.59
N ASP A 312 14.24 11.22 1.32
CA ASP A 312 13.52 10.57 0.22
C ASP A 312 14.50 10.17 -0.88
N ILE A 313 14.19 9.08 -1.58
CA ILE A 313 14.96 8.60 -2.73
C ILE A 313 14.72 9.45 -3.98
N ASP A 314 13.62 10.22 -4.02
CA ASP A 314 13.24 11.11 -5.09
C ASP A 314 13.52 12.57 -4.71
N ALA A 315 14.49 13.19 -5.37
CA ALA A 315 14.90 14.56 -5.10
C ALA A 315 13.76 15.58 -5.31
N GLU A 316 12.77 15.28 -6.14
CA GLU A 316 11.64 16.20 -6.39
C GLU A 316 10.63 16.18 -5.23
N GLU A 317 10.48 15.07 -4.53
CA GLU A 317 9.65 15.00 -3.34
C GLU A 317 10.14 15.92 -2.21
N LEU A 318 11.46 16.17 -2.14
CA LEU A 318 12.09 17.09 -1.17
C LEU A 318 11.81 18.57 -1.44
N LYS A 319 11.29 18.91 -2.62
CA LYS A 319 11.06 20.29 -3.08
C LYS A 319 9.58 20.69 -3.11
N LYS A 320 8.68 19.82 -2.62
CA LYS A 320 7.23 20.10 -2.68
C LYS A 320 6.85 21.38 -1.95
N PRO A 321 5.95 22.20 -2.54
CA PRO A 321 5.53 23.48 -1.93
C PRO A 321 4.73 23.31 -0.64
N SER A 322 4.24 22.10 -0.35
CA SER A 322 3.51 21.76 0.87
C SER A 322 4.39 21.44 2.07
N LEU A 323 5.72 21.55 1.92
CA LEU A 323 6.67 21.18 2.98
C LEU A 323 7.64 22.33 3.22
N HIS A 324 8.03 22.51 4.49
CA HIS A 324 9.25 23.21 4.84
C HIS A 324 10.26 22.12 5.25
N VAL A 325 11.39 22.08 4.61
CA VAL A 325 12.44 21.09 4.84
C VAL A 325 13.77 21.83 5.02
N GLU A 326 14.24 21.91 6.26
CA GLU A 326 15.49 22.59 6.58
C GLU A 326 16.70 21.73 6.23
N MET A 327 16.56 20.40 6.31
CA MET A 327 17.64 19.47 6.00
C MET A 327 17.17 18.37 5.06
N PRO A 328 17.21 18.58 3.73
CA PRO A 328 16.89 17.53 2.77
C PRO A 328 18.02 16.51 2.67
N VAL A 329 17.67 15.22 2.67
CA VAL A 329 18.59 14.09 2.53
C VAL A 329 18.14 13.25 1.34
N TRP A 330 18.68 13.56 0.17
CA TRP A 330 18.45 12.77 -1.04
C TRP A 330 19.31 11.52 -1.03
N ALA A 331 18.74 10.41 -0.63
CA ALA A 331 19.42 9.13 -0.51
C ALA A 331 18.42 7.98 -0.39
N ASP A 332 18.89 6.76 -0.63
CA ASP A 332 18.15 5.55 -0.27
C ASP A 332 18.00 5.44 1.25
N ALA A 333 16.79 5.07 1.71
CA ALA A 333 16.50 4.98 3.13
C ALA A 333 17.37 3.93 3.85
N LYS A 334 17.75 2.84 3.17
CA LYS A 334 18.63 1.82 3.73
C LYS A 334 20.05 2.35 3.92
N ASP A 335 20.60 3.03 2.90
CA ASP A 335 21.93 3.64 2.98
C ASP A 335 22.00 4.66 4.13
N LEU A 336 20.95 5.51 4.27
CA LEU A 336 20.86 6.45 5.40
C LEU A 336 20.85 5.72 6.74
N LEU A 337 19.98 4.72 6.90
CA LEU A 337 19.82 4.03 8.18
C LEU A 337 21.05 3.20 8.56
N GLU A 338 21.69 2.52 7.61
CA GLU A 338 22.95 1.80 7.83
C GLU A 338 24.09 2.76 8.23
N LYS A 339 24.16 3.93 7.58
CA LYS A 339 25.13 4.96 7.92
C LYS A 339 24.89 5.52 9.32
N LEU A 340 23.63 5.82 9.68
CA LEU A 340 23.28 6.26 11.03
C LEU A 340 23.60 5.20 12.08
N GLU A 341 23.29 3.93 11.81
CA GLU A 341 23.62 2.83 12.73
C GLU A 341 25.11 2.75 13.00
N SER A 342 25.93 2.81 11.94
CA SER A 342 27.40 2.80 12.06
C SER A 342 27.91 3.95 12.93
N ARG A 343 27.44 5.19 12.66
CA ARG A 343 27.85 6.39 13.41
C ARG A 343 27.37 6.36 14.85
N LEU A 344 26.14 5.87 15.11
CA LEU A 344 25.63 5.71 16.48
C LEU A 344 26.43 4.68 17.28
N ASN A 345 26.84 3.56 16.64
CA ASN A 345 27.68 2.55 17.28
C ASN A 345 29.07 3.07 17.67
N GLU A 346 29.60 4.04 16.92
CA GLU A 346 30.88 4.69 17.27
C GLU A 346 30.76 5.72 18.40
N LYS A 347 29.58 6.34 18.55
CA LYS A 347 29.36 7.48 19.47
C LYS A 347 28.71 7.11 20.80
N LEU A 348 28.02 5.98 20.86
CA LEU A 348 27.26 5.52 22.02
C LEU A 348 27.93 4.28 22.63
N ALA A 349 27.95 4.19 23.94
CA ALA A 349 28.30 2.97 24.63
C ALA A 349 27.24 1.88 24.40
N ASP A 350 27.59 0.62 24.64
CA ASP A 350 26.64 -0.48 24.52
C ASP A 350 25.44 -0.30 25.49
N GLY A 351 24.25 -0.42 24.95
CA GLY A 351 23.01 -0.17 25.66
C GLY A 351 22.64 1.31 25.88
N GLU A 352 23.49 2.25 25.42
CA GLU A 352 23.19 3.69 25.52
C GLU A 352 22.26 4.15 24.40
N VAL A 353 21.34 5.08 24.71
CA VAL A 353 20.48 5.77 23.75
C VAL A 353 20.91 7.22 23.56
N LEU A 354 20.71 7.75 22.35
CA LEU A 354 21.12 9.11 22.00
C LEU A 354 20.31 10.18 22.76
N PHE A 355 18.99 10.04 22.75
CA PHE A 355 18.09 11.02 23.35
C PHE A 355 17.78 10.69 24.81
N LYS A 356 18.05 11.63 25.71
CA LYS A 356 17.91 11.46 27.16
C LYS A 356 16.63 12.11 27.73
N GLY A 357 15.74 12.62 26.86
CA GLY A 357 14.54 13.37 27.29
C GLY A 357 13.39 12.47 27.74
N ASP A 358 13.43 11.95 28.95
CA ASP A 358 12.41 11.07 29.50
C ASP A 358 11.03 11.74 29.59
N GLU A 359 10.99 13.03 29.94
CA GLU A 359 9.73 13.79 30.05
C GLU A 359 8.97 13.82 28.73
N TRP A 360 9.65 14.09 27.62
CA TRP A 360 9.02 14.10 26.31
C TRP A 360 8.45 12.73 25.91
N ARG A 361 9.19 11.64 26.17
CA ARG A 361 8.70 10.29 25.92
C ARG A 361 7.47 9.96 26.76
N GLN A 362 7.48 10.33 28.06
CA GLN A 362 6.35 10.12 28.97
C GLN A 362 5.10 10.92 28.53
N VAL A 363 5.28 12.12 28.02
CA VAL A 363 4.17 12.93 27.48
C VAL A 363 3.54 12.25 26.25
N CYS A 364 4.35 11.78 25.33
CA CYS A 364 3.86 11.06 24.13
C CYS A 364 3.14 9.75 24.52
N GLU A 365 3.70 8.99 25.46
CA GLU A 365 3.06 7.77 25.98
C GLU A 365 1.72 8.09 26.67
N LYS A 366 1.69 9.17 27.46
CA LYS A 366 0.46 9.65 28.10
C LYS A 366 -0.62 9.99 27.09
N TRP A 367 -0.30 10.73 26.02
CA TRP A 367 -1.26 11.05 24.97
C TRP A 367 -1.81 9.79 24.29
N LYS A 368 -0.96 8.81 24.00
CA LYS A 368 -1.39 7.53 23.43
C LYS A 368 -2.38 6.79 24.33
N LYS A 369 -2.17 6.84 25.65
CA LYS A 369 -3.04 6.22 26.63
C LYS A 369 -4.35 6.98 26.83
N ASP A 370 -4.30 8.31 26.88
CA ASP A 370 -5.46 9.16 27.21
C ASP A 370 -6.39 9.36 26.01
N TYR A 371 -5.87 9.26 24.77
CA TYR A 371 -6.63 9.50 23.54
C TYR A 371 -6.71 8.26 22.62
N PRO A 372 -7.17 7.11 23.12
CA PRO A 372 -7.29 5.92 22.30
C PRO A 372 -8.36 6.11 21.21
N VAL A 373 -8.08 5.61 20.00
CA VAL A 373 -9.04 5.66 18.89
C VAL A 373 -10.29 4.84 19.21
N VAL A 374 -10.09 3.61 19.65
CA VAL A 374 -11.21 2.73 20.02
C VAL A 374 -11.54 2.93 21.50
N GLN A 375 -12.67 3.59 21.73
CA GLN A 375 -13.14 4.04 23.04
C GLN A 375 -14.18 3.10 23.65
N PRO A 376 -14.45 3.17 24.98
CA PRO A 376 -15.51 2.36 25.64
C PRO A 376 -16.87 2.48 24.97
N LYS A 377 -17.26 3.67 24.50
CA LYS A 377 -18.54 3.92 23.80
C LYS A 377 -18.77 3.01 22.61
N HIS A 378 -17.70 2.58 21.90
CA HIS A 378 -17.81 1.68 20.75
C HIS A 378 -18.22 0.26 21.17
N TYR A 379 -17.97 -0.12 22.42
CA TYR A 379 -18.39 -1.40 23.00
C TYR A 379 -19.79 -1.36 23.64
N GLU A 380 -20.31 -0.17 23.94
CA GLU A 380 -21.64 0.00 24.53
C GLU A 380 -22.77 -0.25 23.50
N GLN A 381 -22.46 -0.10 22.22
CA GLN A 381 -23.37 -0.43 21.12
C GLN A 381 -23.70 -1.92 21.13
N LYS A 382 -24.98 -2.29 21.05
CA LYS A 382 -25.40 -3.70 21.13
C LYS A 382 -25.53 -4.32 19.73
N SER A 383 -26.43 -3.77 18.93
CA SER A 383 -26.71 -4.25 17.56
C SER A 383 -27.16 -3.06 16.69
N PRO A 384 -26.69 -2.99 15.43
CA PRO A 384 -25.64 -3.82 14.85
C PRO A 384 -24.28 -3.63 15.54
N ALA A 385 -23.25 -4.40 15.15
CA ALA A 385 -21.92 -4.26 15.72
C ALA A 385 -21.29 -2.88 15.42
N ASN A 386 -20.32 -2.47 16.24
CA ASN A 386 -19.54 -1.26 15.98
C ASN A 386 -18.29 -1.61 15.20
N VAL A 387 -18.02 -0.88 14.11
CA VAL A 387 -16.88 -1.16 13.22
C VAL A 387 -15.53 -0.97 13.91
N TYR A 388 -15.39 -0.01 14.86
CA TYR A 388 -14.16 0.19 15.63
C TYR A 388 -13.93 -0.94 16.63
N ALA A 389 -15.00 -1.38 17.33
CA ALA A 389 -14.93 -2.55 18.19
C ALA A 389 -14.55 -3.79 17.39
N PHE A 390 -15.15 -4.00 16.21
CA PHE A 390 -14.83 -5.13 15.33
C PHE A 390 -13.34 -5.15 14.96
N ILE A 391 -12.80 -4.08 14.39
CA ILE A 391 -11.39 -4.02 13.95
C ILE A 391 -10.41 -4.29 15.11
N LYS A 392 -10.69 -3.74 16.29
CA LYS A 392 -9.84 -3.96 17.47
C LYS A 392 -9.93 -5.39 17.97
N GLU A 393 -11.13 -5.99 18.00
CA GLU A 393 -11.33 -7.37 18.43
C GLU A 393 -10.73 -8.38 17.44
N GLU A 394 -10.82 -8.10 16.14
CA GLU A 394 -10.22 -8.90 15.08
C GLU A 394 -8.69 -8.86 15.20
N SER A 395 -8.08 -7.67 15.14
CA SER A 395 -6.63 -7.52 15.16
C SER A 395 -5.97 -8.08 16.43
N ARG A 396 -6.64 -7.99 17.60
CA ARG A 396 -6.15 -8.58 18.86
C ARG A 396 -6.11 -10.12 18.85
N ARG A 397 -6.94 -10.78 18.03
CA ARG A 397 -6.99 -12.24 17.92
C ARG A 397 -6.02 -12.80 16.90
N LEU A 398 -5.45 -11.94 16.07
CA LEU A 398 -4.48 -12.37 15.06
C LEU A 398 -3.11 -12.67 15.66
N ASN A 399 -2.36 -13.55 15.00
CA ASN A 399 -1.01 -13.92 15.43
C ASN A 399 0.03 -12.87 15.07
N GLU A 400 1.19 -12.95 15.72
CA GLU A 400 2.40 -12.29 15.23
C GLU A 400 2.73 -12.77 13.81
N GLY A 401 3.32 -11.91 12.99
CA GLY A 401 3.64 -12.22 11.59
C GLY A 401 2.44 -12.30 10.65
N GLN A 402 1.20 -12.13 11.12
CA GLN A 402 0.00 -12.20 10.30
C GLN A 402 -0.03 -11.12 9.22
N ILE A 403 -0.48 -11.48 8.02
CA ILE A 403 -0.67 -10.55 6.91
C ILE A 403 -2.14 -10.18 6.80
N THR A 404 -2.44 -8.89 6.87
CA THR A 404 -3.78 -8.34 6.66
C THR A 404 -3.79 -7.41 5.47
N VAL A 405 -4.74 -7.65 4.56
CA VAL A 405 -5.01 -6.81 3.38
C VAL A 405 -6.36 -6.14 3.58
N VAL A 406 -6.42 -4.83 3.35
CA VAL A 406 -7.67 -4.07 3.52
C VAL A 406 -8.10 -3.40 2.23
N GLY A 407 -9.39 -3.50 1.92
CA GLY A 407 -10.04 -2.76 0.84
C GLY A 407 -10.30 -1.30 1.20
N ASN A 408 -10.59 -0.48 0.20
CA ASN A 408 -10.91 0.92 0.42
C ASN A 408 -12.28 1.11 1.09
N GLY A 409 -12.46 2.22 1.81
CA GLY A 409 -13.65 2.53 2.60
C GLY A 409 -13.46 2.27 4.09
N SER A 410 -14.48 1.76 4.77
CA SER A 410 -14.44 1.53 6.23
C SER A 410 -13.31 0.58 6.65
N ALA A 411 -13.02 -0.44 5.86
CA ALA A 411 -11.93 -1.38 6.12
C ALA A 411 -10.57 -0.68 6.20
N CYS A 412 -10.26 0.18 5.23
CA CYS A 412 -9.02 0.93 5.18
C CYS A 412 -8.98 2.03 6.27
N VAL A 413 -10.07 2.80 6.40
CA VAL A 413 -10.09 3.96 7.31
C VAL A 413 -10.08 3.50 8.77
N VAL A 414 -11.00 2.62 9.16
CA VAL A 414 -11.06 2.15 10.56
C VAL A 414 -9.90 1.20 10.86
N GLY A 415 -9.48 0.38 9.88
CA GLY A 415 -8.26 -0.42 9.98
C GLY A 415 -7.04 0.45 10.21
N GLY A 416 -6.82 1.46 9.37
CA GLY A 416 -5.72 2.43 9.56
C GLY A 416 -5.77 3.16 10.91
N HIS A 417 -6.93 3.32 11.52
CA HIS A 417 -7.11 3.95 12.82
C HIS A 417 -6.92 3.00 14.01
N GLY A 418 -7.69 1.92 14.04
CA GLY A 418 -7.94 1.12 15.25
C GLY A 418 -7.29 -0.26 15.28
N TYR A 419 -6.60 -0.66 14.21
CA TYR A 419 -5.92 -1.94 14.16
C TYR A 419 -4.74 -2.00 15.13
N VAL A 420 -4.63 -3.08 15.89
CA VAL A 420 -3.53 -3.33 16.83
C VAL A 420 -2.44 -4.12 16.11
N ILE A 421 -1.31 -3.48 15.86
CA ILE A 421 -0.16 -4.10 15.21
C ILE A 421 0.68 -4.86 16.23
N LYS A 422 0.96 -6.13 15.95
CA LYS A 422 1.87 -7.00 16.70
C LYS A 422 3.17 -7.23 15.92
N LYS A 423 4.13 -7.84 16.57
CA LYS A 423 5.46 -8.11 16.00
C LYS A 423 5.38 -8.85 14.67
N GLY A 424 6.08 -8.31 13.66
CA GLY A 424 6.22 -8.93 12.34
C GLY A 424 4.98 -8.89 11.47
N GLN A 425 3.85 -8.35 11.94
CA GLN A 425 2.64 -8.25 11.13
C GLN A 425 2.83 -7.32 9.94
N ARG A 426 2.04 -7.59 8.88
CA ARG A 426 1.93 -6.73 7.71
C ARG A 426 0.49 -6.24 7.57
N PHE A 427 0.34 -4.94 7.30
CA PHE A 427 -0.94 -4.31 7.03
C PHE A 427 -0.88 -3.61 5.67
N ILE A 428 -1.60 -4.14 4.70
CA ILE A 428 -1.48 -3.76 3.29
C ILE A 428 -2.73 -3.03 2.80
N SER A 429 -2.52 -1.85 2.21
CA SER A 429 -3.55 -1.08 1.51
C SER A 429 -2.94 -0.33 0.31
N ASN A 430 -3.74 0.02 -0.69
CA ASN A 430 -3.32 0.84 -1.83
C ASN A 430 -3.73 2.31 -1.65
N SER A 431 -3.32 2.92 -0.54
CA SER A 431 -3.89 4.19 -0.07
C SER A 431 -3.70 5.38 -1.01
N ALA A 432 -2.71 5.39 -1.91
CA ALA A 432 -2.49 6.52 -2.80
C ALA A 432 -3.57 6.62 -3.89
N ILE A 433 -3.91 5.52 -4.56
CA ILE A 433 -5.02 5.49 -5.52
C ILE A 433 -6.37 5.26 -4.82
N ALA A 434 -6.36 4.52 -3.71
CA ALA A 434 -7.52 4.18 -2.90
C ALA A 434 -8.67 3.54 -3.70
N SER A 435 -8.34 2.60 -4.60
CA SER A 435 -9.35 1.92 -5.42
C SER A 435 -10.18 0.94 -4.59
N MET A 436 -11.50 0.98 -4.75
CA MET A 436 -12.35 -0.14 -4.31
C MET A 436 -12.06 -1.37 -5.17
N GLY A 437 -12.25 -2.58 -4.60
CA GLY A 437 -11.94 -3.85 -5.24
C GLY A 437 -10.46 -4.23 -5.20
N TYR A 438 -9.64 -3.52 -4.41
CA TYR A 438 -8.26 -3.90 -4.12
C TYR A 438 -8.18 -5.20 -3.31
N ASP A 439 -9.10 -5.39 -2.39
CA ASP A 439 -9.16 -6.41 -1.34
C ASP A 439 -8.89 -7.86 -1.81
N LEU A 440 -9.82 -8.47 -2.55
CA LEU A 440 -9.70 -9.86 -2.97
C LEU A 440 -8.46 -10.14 -3.83
N PRO A 441 -8.20 -9.36 -4.90
CA PRO A 441 -6.98 -9.56 -5.70
C PRO A 441 -5.70 -9.39 -4.90
N ALA A 442 -5.63 -8.39 -4.02
CA ALA A 442 -4.46 -8.16 -3.19
C ALA A 442 -4.26 -9.27 -2.16
N ALA A 443 -5.34 -9.82 -1.60
CA ALA A 443 -5.27 -10.99 -0.72
C ALA A 443 -4.75 -12.23 -1.48
N ILE A 444 -5.14 -12.42 -2.75
CA ILE A 444 -4.59 -13.48 -3.62
C ILE A 444 -3.08 -13.27 -3.81
N GLY A 445 -2.65 -12.06 -4.19
CA GLY A 445 -1.23 -11.73 -4.38
C GLY A 445 -0.41 -11.95 -3.12
N ALA A 446 -0.92 -11.49 -1.96
CA ALA A 446 -0.29 -11.70 -0.66
C ALA A 446 -0.17 -13.19 -0.30
N CYS A 447 -1.22 -13.97 -0.58
CA CYS A 447 -1.22 -15.42 -0.33
C CYS A 447 -0.16 -16.13 -1.17
N VAL A 448 -0.07 -15.82 -2.47
CA VAL A 448 0.92 -16.42 -3.38
C VAL A 448 2.35 -16.06 -2.93
N ALA A 449 2.60 -14.78 -2.60
CA ALA A 449 3.88 -14.31 -2.10
C ALA A 449 4.30 -15.02 -0.80
N ASN A 450 3.38 -15.08 0.17
CA ASN A 450 3.63 -15.71 1.46
C ASN A 450 3.89 -17.22 1.32
N LYS A 451 3.09 -17.91 0.52
CA LYS A 451 3.26 -19.35 0.24
C LYS A 451 4.62 -19.63 -0.41
N ARG A 452 5.04 -18.80 -1.36
CA ARG A 452 6.37 -18.89 -1.98
C ARG A 452 7.48 -18.71 -0.96
N TYR A 453 7.41 -17.66 -0.17
CA TYR A 453 8.40 -17.37 0.87
C TYR A 453 8.50 -18.49 1.91
N CYS A 454 7.39 -18.98 2.44
CA CYS A 454 7.36 -20.09 3.40
C CYS A 454 7.95 -21.37 2.82
N LYS A 455 7.68 -21.67 1.54
CA LYS A 455 8.29 -22.82 0.85
C LYS A 455 9.81 -22.72 0.74
N GLU A 456 10.36 -21.52 0.54
CA GLU A 456 11.80 -21.29 0.40
C GLU A 456 12.53 -21.24 1.74
N THR A 457 11.90 -20.65 2.77
CA THR A 457 12.51 -20.45 4.09
C THR A 457 12.25 -21.58 5.08
N GLY A 458 11.23 -22.40 4.83
CA GLY A 458 10.74 -23.42 5.77
C GLY A 458 9.86 -22.85 6.88
N GLU A 459 9.49 -21.56 6.81
CA GLU A 459 8.54 -20.97 7.75
C GLU A 459 7.13 -21.55 7.58
N LYS A 460 6.35 -21.49 8.67
CA LYS A 460 4.97 -21.97 8.65
C LYS A 460 4.07 -20.99 7.90
N GLU A 461 3.36 -21.48 6.90
CA GLU A 461 2.34 -20.69 6.20
C GLU A 461 1.22 -20.29 7.17
N GLN A 462 0.82 -19.02 7.12
CA GLN A 462 -0.31 -18.47 7.87
C GLN A 462 -1.44 -18.08 6.90
N ASP A 463 -2.66 -18.08 7.41
CA ASP A 463 -3.82 -17.57 6.68
C ASP A 463 -3.62 -16.09 6.33
N ILE A 464 -4.17 -15.64 5.22
CA ILE A 464 -4.22 -14.22 4.87
C ILE A 464 -5.56 -13.66 5.35
N ILE A 465 -5.50 -12.54 6.04
CA ILE A 465 -6.70 -11.81 6.46
C ILE A 465 -7.04 -10.79 5.39
N CYS A 466 -8.30 -10.78 4.96
CA CYS A 466 -8.83 -9.83 3.99
C CYS A 466 -10.01 -9.09 4.61
N VAL A 467 -9.85 -7.80 4.91
CA VAL A 467 -10.96 -6.97 5.39
C VAL A 467 -11.48 -6.12 4.24
N THR A 468 -12.75 -6.29 3.90
CA THR A 468 -13.40 -5.61 2.78
C THR A 468 -14.72 -4.97 3.19
N GLY A 469 -15.31 -4.14 2.32
CA GLY A 469 -16.66 -3.60 2.48
C GLY A 469 -17.63 -4.21 1.49
N ASP A 470 -18.93 -4.14 1.80
CA ASP A 470 -20.03 -4.64 0.96
C ASP A 470 -20.04 -4.01 -0.45
N GLY A 471 -19.60 -2.76 -0.58
CA GLY A 471 -19.44 -2.08 -1.87
C GLY A 471 -18.11 -2.41 -2.56
N SER A 472 -16.99 -2.47 -1.81
CA SER A 472 -15.67 -2.71 -2.37
C SER A 472 -15.54 -4.10 -3.01
N ILE A 473 -16.04 -5.13 -2.33
CA ILE A 473 -15.98 -6.52 -2.81
C ILE A 473 -16.65 -6.71 -4.18
N GLN A 474 -17.66 -5.88 -4.52
CA GLN A 474 -18.39 -6.00 -5.80
C GLN A 474 -17.50 -5.75 -7.01
N MET A 475 -16.47 -4.92 -6.89
CA MET A 475 -15.61 -4.53 -8.01
C MET A 475 -14.80 -5.72 -8.56
N ASN A 476 -14.42 -6.68 -7.70
CA ASN A 476 -13.68 -7.87 -8.08
C ASN A 476 -14.28 -9.17 -7.48
N LEU A 477 -15.61 -9.19 -7.31
CA LEU A 477 -16.34 -10.31 -6.72
C LEU A 477 -16.03 -11.68 -7.35
N LYS A 478 -15.80 -11.70 -8.66
CA LYS A 478 -15.43 -12.89 -9.45
C LYS A 478 -14.16 -13.58 -8.97
N GLU A 479 -13.27 -12.87 -8.27
CA GLU A 479 -12.04 -13.46 -7.71
C GLU A 479 -12.30 -14.39 -6.52
N LEU A 480 -13.51 -14.42 -5.99
CA LEU A 480 -13.94 -15.50 -5.08
C LEU A 480 -13.75 -16.86 -5.73
N GLN A 481 -14.01 -16.98 -7.06
CA GLN A 481 -13.77 -18.23 -7.79
C GLN A 481 -12.28 -18.59 -7.85
N THR A 482 -11.39 -17.61 -8.02
CA THR A 482 -9.94 -17.83 -7.97
C THR A 482 -9.51 -18.37 -6.60
N ILE A 483 -10.01 -17.75 -5.52
CA ILE A 483 -9.71 -18.15 -4.14
C ILE A 483 -10.15 -19.59 -3.88
N ILE A 484 -11.39 -19.94 -4.23
CA ILE A 484 -11.94 -21.27 -3.95
C ILE A 484 -11.29 -22.35 -4.84
N HIS A 485 -10.98 -22.02 -6.10
CA HIS A 485 -10.30 -22.95 -7.01
C HIS A 485 -8.93 -23.38 -6.48
N HIS A 486 -8.14 -22.44 -5.99
CA HIS A 486 -6.80 -22.69 -5.45
C HIS A 486 -6.81 -23.07 -3.96
N GLN A 487 -7.96 -23.06 -3.29
CA GLN A 487 -8.08 -23.28 -1.85
C GLN A 487 -7.14 -22.37 -1.04
N TYR A 488 -7.01 -21.12 -1.47
CA TYR A 488 -6.18 -20.16 -0.74
C TYR A 488 -6.74 -19.90 0.66
N PRO A 489 -5.94 -20.00 1.73
CA PRO A 489 -6.40 -19.83 3.10
C PRO A 489 -6.63 -18.36 3.43
N ILE A 490 -7.63 -17.75 2.81
CA ILE A 490 -7.98 -16.33 2.98
C ILE A 490 -9.23 -16.21 3.83
N LYS A 491 -9.12 -15.53 4.98
CA LYS A 491 -10.23 -15.19 5.87
C LYS A 491 -10.78 -13.84 5.47
N ILE A 492 -11.95 -13.83 4.83
CA ILE A 492 -12.59 -12.62 4.33
C ILE A 492 -13.56 -12.11 5.40
N PHE A 493 -13.20 -10.98 6.04
CA PHE A 493 -14.09 -10.24 6.93
C PHE A 493 -14.75 -9.11 6.13
N LEU A 494 -16.05 -9.23 5.93
CA LEU A 494 -16.83 -8.29 5.13
C LEU A 494 -17.60 -7.34 6.04
N ILE A 495 -17.21 -6.08 6.06
CA ILE A 495 -17.93 -5.01 6.75
C ILE A 495 -19.16 -4.64 5.93
N ASN A 496 -20.35 -4.94 6.45
CA ASN A 496 -21.60 -4.57 5.82
C ASN A 496 -22.24 -3.39 6.57
N ASN A 497 -22.10 -2.21 5.98
CA ASN A 497 -22.73 -0.96 6.43
C ASN A 497 -23.77 -0.44 5.43
N GLY A 498 -24.30 -1.31 4.57
CA GLY A 498 -25.37 -1.01 3.63
C GLY A 498 -24.96 -0.10 2.48
N GLY A 499 -23.67 -0.05 2.11
CA GLY A 499 -23.22 0.67 0.92
C GLY A 499 -21.98 1.53 1.08
N TYR A 500 -21.87 2.59 0.26
CA TYR A 500 -20.68 3.45 0.18
C TYR A 500 -20.62 4.45 1.34
N HIS A 501 -20.17 3.99 2.48
CA HIS A 501 -20.23 4.72 3.76
C HIS A 501 -19.49 6.07 3.74
N SER A 502 -18.29 6.15 3.16
CA SER A 502 -17.54 7.42 3.06
C SER A 502 -18.32 8.49 2.30
N ILE A 503 -19.01 8.08 1.21
CA ILE A 503 -19.83 8.98 0.39
C ILE A 503 -21.13 9.35 1.14
N ARG A 504 -21.72 8.40 1.87
CA ARG A 504 -22.85 8.67 2.77
C ARG A 504 -22.53 9.80 3.75
N GLN A 505 -21.38 9.72 4.42
CA GLN A 505 -20.94 10.78 5.34
C GLN A 505 -20.74 12.11 4.61
N THR A 506 -20.12 12.11 3.44
CA THR A 506 -19.90 13.32 2.65
C THR A 506 -21.23 13.96 2.25
N GLN A 507 -22.17 13.19 1.71
CA GLN A 507 -23.48 13.71 1.30
C GLN A 507 -24.25 14.25 2.50
N ASN A 508 -24.30 13.53 3.61
CA ASN A 508 -24.97 14.00 4.83
C ASN A 508 -24.37 15.30 5.38
N ASN A 509 -23.05 15.45 5.32
CA ASN A 509 -22.36 16.61 5.90
C ASN A 509 -22.48 17.88 5.03
N TYR A 510 -22.52 17.73 3.70
CA TYR A 510 -22.41 18.89 2.79
C TYR A 510 -23.67 19.14 1.94
N PHE A 511 -24.45 18.12 1.64
CA PHE A 511 -25.53 18.24 0.67
C PHE A 511 -26.92 17.89 1.24
N GLY A 512 -26.96 17.11 2.32
CA GLY A 512 -28.22 16.67 2.93
C GLY A 512 -28.96 15.62 2.12
N LYS A 513 -30.25 15.45 2.40
CA LYS A 513 -31.12 14.47 1.72
C LYS A 513 -31.88 15.09 0.53
N PRO A 514 -32.26 14.32 -0.50
CA PRO A 514 -32.10 12.85 -0.61
C PRO A 514 -30.65 12.44 -0.92
N LEU A 515 -30.23 11.28 -0.41
CA LEU A 515 -28.96 10.65 -0.74
C LEU A 515 -29.07 9.99 -2.11
N ILE A 516 -27.95 9.93 -2.86
CA ILE A 516 -27.89 9.35 -4.21
C ILE A 516 -26.71 8.40 -4.38
N GLY A 517 -26.92 7.27 -5.07
CA GLY A 517 -25.87 6.34 -5.50
C GLY A 517 -25.08 5.69 -4.37
N ILE A 518 -25.64 5.51 -3.18
CA ILE A 518 -24.93 5.05 -2.00
C ILE A 518 -25.21 3.58 -1.69
N GLY A 519 -26.50 3.22 -1.71
CA GLY A 519 -26.95 1.90 -1.31
C GLY A 519 -28.41 1.87 -0.92
N LYS A 520 -28.76 1.03 0.04
CA LYS A 520 -30.17 0.80 0.43
C LYS A 520 -30.91 2.09 0.85
N ASP A 521 -30.24 2.99 1.55
CA ASP A 521 -30.82 4.24 2.07
C ASP A 521 -30.99 5.34 1.00
N SER A 522 -30.30 5.24 -0.13
CA SER A 522 -30.56 6.10 -1.30
C SER A 522 -31.66 5.53 -2.22
N GLY A 523 -31.94 4.23 -2.14
CA GLY A 523 -33.01 3.57 -2.89
C GLY A 523 -32.72 3.32 -4.38
N ASP A 524 -31.57 3.76 -4.89
CA ASP A 524 -31.15 3.68 -6.30
C ASP A 524 -30.00 2.69 -6.55
N LEU A 525 -29.46 2.10 -5.48
CA LEU A 525 -28.40 1.09 -5.53
C LEU A 525 -28.64 0.02 -4.46
N SER A 526 -28.27 -1.22 -4.75
CA SER A 526 -28.33 -2.33 -3.80
C SER A 526 -27.13 -3.26 -3.93
N PHE A 527 -26.92 -4.07 -2.90
CA PHE A 527 -25.86 -5.07 -2.84
C PHE A 527 -26.46 -6.46 -2.62
N PRO A 528 -25.80 -7.54 -3.10
CA PRO A 528 -26.32 -8.89 -2.95
C PRO A 528 -26.31 -9.34 -1.48
N ASP A 529 -27.21 -10.27 -1.16
CA ASP A 529 -27.20 -10.97 0.12
C ASP A 529 -26.04 -11.98 0.16
N MET A 530 -25.04 -11.69 0.98
CA MET A 530 -23.84 -12.52 1.08
C MET A 530 -24.12 -13.92 1.65
N ALA A 531 -25.17 -14.09 2.44
CA ALA A 531 -25.61 -15.42 2.92
C ALA A 531 -26.04 -16.34 1.78
N LYS A 532 -26.51 -15.78 0.65
CA LYS A 532 -26.86 -16.54 -0.56
C LYS A 532 -25.65 -16.66 -1.51
N LEU A 533 -24.85 -15.63 -1.59
CA LEU A 533 -23.74 -15.54 -2.54
C LEU A 533 -22.55 -16.42 -2.11
N ALA A 534 -22.17 -16.39 -0.85
CA ALA A 534 -21.03 -17.16 -0.34
C ALA A 534 -21.16 -18.68 -0.62
N PRO A 535 -22.31 -19.33 -0.30
CA PRO A 535 -22.50 -20.75 -0.66
C PRO A 535 -22.52 -21.01 -2.17
N ALA A 536 -22.97 -20.05 -3.00
CA ALA A 536 -22.96 -20.21 -4.45
C ALA A 536 -21.53 -20.30 -5.02
N TYR A 537 -20.56 -19.66 -4.37
CA TYR A 537 -19.13 -19.81 -4.67
C TYR A 537 -18.47 -20.96 -3.90
N GLY A 538 -19.19 -21.64 -2.99
CA GLY A 538 -18.66 -22.74 -2.19
C GLY A 538 -17.93 -22.32 -0.92
N PHE A 539 -18.12 -21.08 -0.45
CA PHE A 539 -17.53 -20.62 0.81
C PHE A 539 -18.38 -20.97 2.02
N PRO A 540 -17.77 -21.44 3.13
CA PRO A 540 -18.37 -21.35 4.45
C PRO A 540 -18.73 -19.89 4.76
N PHE A 541 -19.89 -19.69 5.43
CA PHE A 541 -20.41 -18.36 5.74
C PHE A 541 -20.71 -18.22 7.22
N ILE A 542 -20.29 -17.08 7.79
CA ILE A 542 -20.59 -16.68 9.16
C ILE A 542 -21.15 -15.26 9.11
N ARG A 543 -22.12 -14.94 9.97
CA ARG A 543 -22.62 -13.58 10.15
C ARG A 543 -22.49 -13.18 11.62
N ILE A 544 -22.03 -11.96 11.85
CA ILE A 544 -21.91 -11.31 13.15
C ILE A 544 -22.85 -10.09 13.13
N ASP A 545 -23.86 -10.06 14.01
CA ASP A 545 -24.92 -9.05 14.01
C ASP A 545 -24.84 -8.11 15.23
N SER A 546 -23.90 -8.35 16.17
CA SER A 546 -23.82 -7.57 17.40
C SER A 546 -22.39 -7.52 17.97
N ASN A 547 -22.13 -6.53 18.83
CA ASN A 547 -20.85 -6.46 19.55
C ASN A 547 -20.62 -7.69 20.44
N ASP A 548 -21.66 -8.19 21.09
CA ASP A 548 -21.55 -9.35 21.98
C ASP A 548 -21.14 -10.64 21.23
N ALA A 549 -21.43 -10.72 19.92
CA ALA A 549 -21.07 -11.83 19.05
C ALA A 549 -19.69 -11.72 18.39
N LEU A 550 -19.00 -10.56 18.50
CA LEU A 550 -17.71 -10.32 17.81
C LEU A 550 -16.67 -11.38 18.17
N GLY A 551 -16.45 -11.63 19.46
CA GLY A 551 -15.41 -12.56 19.92
C GLY A 551 -15.60 -13.96 19.35
N GLU A 552 -16.76 -14.57 19.59
CA GLU A 552 -17.09 -15.92 19.13
C GLU A 552 -17.10 -16.03 17.59
N GLY A 553 -17.71 -15.04 16.92
CA GLY A 553 -17.81 -15.06 15.46
C GLY A 553 -16.44 -14.94 14.76
N ILE A 554 -15.54 -14.09 15.26
CA ILE A 554 -14.18 -13.92 14.74
C ILE A 554 -13.37 -15.22 14.98
N GLU A 555 -13.38 -15.76 16.19
CA GLU A 555 -12.67 -16.99 16.52
C GLU A 555 -13.17 -18.18 15.68
N LYS A 556 -14.48 -18.29 15.47
CA LYS A 556 -15.06 -19.29 14.58
C LYS A 556 -14.57 -19.11 13.14
N ALA A 557 -14.51 -17.89 12.60
CA ALA A 557 -14.00 -17.63 11.27
C ALA A 557 -12.51 -18.00 11.14
N LEU A 558 -11.70 -17.63 12.13
CA LEU A 558 -10.27 -17.95 12.16
C LEU A 558 -9.99 -19.45 12.32
N SER A 559 -10.88 -20.22 12.96
CA SER A 559 -10.73 -21.65 13.17
C SER A 559 -11.06 -22.52 11.94
N ILE A 560 -11.77 -21.99 10.95
CA ILE A 560 -12.12 -22.72 9.73
C ILE A 560 -10.84 -22.97 8.91
N ASN A 561 -10.60 -24.20 8.53
CA ASN A 561 -9.51 -24.54 7.62
C ASN A 561 -9.85 -24.09 6.18
N GLY A 562 -8.96 -23.35 5.52
CA GLY A 562 -9.18 -22.81 4.18
C GLY A 562 -9.96 -21.48 4.16
N PRO A 563 -10.54 -21.11 3.01
CA PRO A 563 -11.22 -19.82 2.83
C PRO A 563 -12.58 -19.77 3.54
N VAL A 564 -12.96 -18.59 4.03
CA VAL A 564 -14.24 -18.32 4.67
C VAL A 564 -14.69 -16.89 4.43
N ILE A 565 -15.98 -16.64 4.38
CA ILE A 565 -16.57 -15.29 4.41
C ILE A 565 -17.27 -15.09 5.75
N CYS A 566 -16.80 -14.12 6.51
CA CYS A 566 -17.41 -13.66 7.75
C CYS A 566 -17.97 -12.24 7.54
N GLU A 567 -19.28 -12.12 7.42
CA GLU A 567 -19.98 -10.84 7.28
C GLU A 567 -20.24 -10.24 8.66
N VAL A 568 -19.81 -9.00 8.84
CA VAL A 568 -20.01 -8.22 10.07
C VAL A 568 -20.97 -7.09 9.78
N MET A 569 -22.17 -7.17 10.33
CA MET A 569 -23.21 -6.14 10.21
C MET A 569 -22.85 -4.99 11.14
N VAL A 570 -22.59 -3.80 10.56
CA VAL A 570 -22.16 -2.64 11.34
C VAL A 570 -23.12 -1.45 11.16
N ASP A 571 -23.02 -0.51 12.11
CA ASP A 571 -23.83 0.71 12.08
C ASP A 571 -23.50 1.55 10.84
N MET A 572 -24.55 1.89 10.09
CA MET A 572 -24.47 2.73 8.89
C MET A 572 -24.15 4.20 9.20
N ASP A 573 -24.42 4.66 10.41
CA ASP A 573 -24.23 6.04 10.83
C ASP A 573 -22.93 6.27 11.62
N GLN A 574 -22.15 5.22 11.88
CA GLN A 574 -20.87 5.34 12.58
C GLN A 574 -19.92 6.26 11.83
N LYS A 575 -19.60 7.40 12.42
CA LYS A 575 -18.65 8.37 11.84
C LYS A 575 -17.23 7.86 11.91
N PHE A 576 -16.43 8.24 10.91
CA PHE A 576 -14.96 8.09 11.01
C PHE A 576 -14.41 9.14 11.97
N GLU A 577 -13.78 8.67 13.04
CA GLU A 577 -13.22 9.53 14.10
C GLU A 577 -12.03 8.85 14.82
N PRO A 578 -10.96 9.62 15.14
CA PRO A 578 -10.79 11.03 14.83
C PRO A 578 -10.43 11.28 13.36
N LYS A 579 -10.72 12.46 12.83
CA LYS A 579 -10.30 12.87 11.47
C LYS A 579 -10.18 14.38 11.35
N ALA A 580 -9.35 14.84 10.41
CA ALA A 580 -9.35 16.25 10.03
C ALA A 580 -10.71 16.68 9.48
N ALA A 581 -11.20 17.81 9.90
CA ALA A 581 -12.48 18.37 9.47
C ALA A 581 -12.39 19.90 9.41
N SER A 582 -13.30 20.51 8.66
CA SER A 582 -13.44 21.98 8.67
C SER A 582 -14.27 22.43 9.86
N LYS A 583 -13.90 23.56 10.44
CA LYS A 583 -14.67 24.27 11.48
C LYS A 583 -15.46 25.42 10.86
N PRO A 584 -16.72 25.60 11.23
CA PRO A 584 -17.44 26.82 10.90
C PRO A 584 -16.90 27.98 11.75
N MET A 585 -16.62 29.09 11.11
CA MET A 585 -16.21 30.33 11.75
C MET A 585 -17.44 31.22 12.05
N PRO A 586 -17.33 32.18 13.01
CA PRO A 586 -18.43 33.08 13.34
C PRO A 586 -18.95 33.91 12.15
N ASP A 587 -18.14 34.14 11.15
CA ASP A 587 -18.50 34.85 9.92
C ASP A 587 -19.17 33.97 8.86
N GLY A 588 -19.40 32.69 9.18
CA GLY A 588 -19.99 31.70 8.28
C GLY A 588 -19.00 31.03 7.31
N SER A 589 -17.73 31.41 7.33
CA SER A 589 -16.69 30.72 6.54
C SER A 589 -16.32 29.36 7.14
N MET A 590 -15.76 28.46 6.32
CA MET A 590 -15.27 27.16 6.75
C MET A 590 -13.73 27.16 6.65
N VAL A 591 -13.07 26.84 7.75
CA VAL A 591 -11.61 26.74 7.83
C VAL A 591 -11.21 25.29 8.15
N SER A 592 -10.23 24.75 7.44
CA SER A 592 -9.64 23.46 7.78
C SER A 592 -9.00 23.54 9.16
N ALA A 593 -9.43 22.67 10.09
CA ALA A 593 -8.78 22.58 11.38
C ALA A 593 -7.36 22.00 11.23
N PRO A 594 -6.39 22.47 12.02
CA PRO A 594 -5.06 21.91 12.03
C PRO A 594 -5.05 20.48 12.59
N LEU A 595 -3.95 19.75 12.39
CA LEU A 595 -3.87 18.31 12.74
C LEU A 595 -3.93 18.03 14.24
N GLU A 596 -3.58 18.97 15.10
CA GLU A 596 -3.75 18.86 16.55
C GLU A 596 -5.22 18.88 16.97
N ASP A 597 -6.12 19.36 16.12
CA ASP A 597 -7.54 19.50 16.45
C ASP A 597 -8.45 18.69 15.53
N LEU A 598 -8.29 17.38 15.56
CA LEU A 598 -9.15 16.45 14.81
C LEU A 598 -10.57 16.44 15.36
N ALA A 599 -11.57 16.24 14.47
CA ALA A 599 -12.94 16.01 14.88
C ALA A 599 -13.15 14.59 15.46
N PRO A 600 -14.00 14.43 16.50
CA PRO A 600 -14.73 15.46 17.26
C PRO A 600 -13.77 16.38 18.00
N PHE A 601 -13.98 17.72 17.86
CA PHE A 601 -13.05 18.70 18.39
C PHE A 601 -12.96 18.65 19.92
N LEU A 602 -11.74 18.85 20.44
CA LEU A 602 -11.51 18.91 21.89
C LEU A 602 -11.96 20.25 22.47
N PRO A 603 -12.28 20.31 23.78
CA PRO A 603 -12.45 21.57 24.48
C PRO A 603 -11.22 22.47 24.33
N GLU A 604 -11.42 23.78 24.16
CA GLU A 604 -10.35 24.74 23.89
C GLU A 604 -9.25 24.73 24.95
N GLU A 605 -9.63 24.65 26.23
CA GLU A 605 -8.67 24.61 27.35
C GLU A 605 -7.83 23.32 27.35
N GLU A 606 -8.44 22.21 26.97
CA GLU A 606 -7.74 20.93 26.82
C GLU A 606 -6.73 20.98 25.68
N LEU A 607 -7.16 21.49 24.51
CA LEU A 607 -6.28 21.65 23.35
C LEU A 607 -5.10 22.59 23.67
N LYS A 608 -5.33 23.73 24.33
CA LYS A 608 -4.28 24.64 24.80
C LYS A 608 -3.30 23.93 25.73
N SER A 609 -3.79 23.12 26.67
CA SER A 609 -2.94 22.34 27.56
C SER A 609 -2.06 21.33 26.83
N ILE A 610 -2.56 20.72 25.75
CA ILE A 610 -1.81 19.79 24.91
C ILE A 610 -0.75 20.55 24.11
N MET A 611 -1.10 21.71 23.54
CA MET A 611 -0.24 22.47 22.64
C MET A 611 0.79 23.36 23.36
N ARG A 612 0.75 23.48 24.70
CA ARG A 612 1.72 24.26 25.47
C ARG A 612 3.17 23.88 25.20
N TRP A 613 3.42 22.61 24.89
CA TRP A 613 4.76 22.10 24.61
C TRP A 613 5.40 22.72 23.36
N SER A 614 4.61 23.18 22.42
CA SER A 614 5.11 23.90 21.22
C SER A 614 5.54 25.33 21.53
N GLU A 615 5.14 25.89 22.68
CA GLU A 615 5.47 27.25 23.12
C GLU A 615 6.72 27.30 24.03
N GLU A 616 7.14 26.14 24.59
CA GLU A 616 8.35 25.96 25.42
C GLU A 616 9.58 25.56 24.57
#